data_e82a9ab04aa4500612cc63a15d474978
#
_entry.id   e82a9ab04aa4500612cc63a15d474978
#
_cell.length_a   1.000
_cell.length_b   1.000
_cell.length_c   1.000
_cell.angle_alpha   90.00
_cell.angle_beta   90.00
_cell.angle_gamma   90.00
#
_symmetry.space_group_name_H-M   'P 1'
#
loop_
_entity.id
_entity.type
_entity.pdbx_description
1 polymer ?
#
loop_
_entity_poly.entity_id
_entity_poly.type
_entity_poly.pdbx_seq_one_letter_code
_entity_poly.pdbx_strand_id
1 'polypeptide(L)'
;MQQINRPGVLAVWLFDGPRKLPHAVALLGINNNIATIADPSRGRIFYLDRSTFARIWREQYVPIFRSADILLTDKQAIDYLTKLGYNSGNLPADIEQFQKYKKLKVSGKLDRMTELMLSGPFLEGAPRLDGK
;
A
#
# COMPACT_ATOMS: atom_id res chain seq x y z
N MET A 1 -3.30 2.93 2.62
CA MET A 1 -3.26 1.45 2.50
C MET A 1 -3.97 0.94 1.25
N GLN A 2 -5.25 1.24 1.08
CA GLN A 2 -6.01 0.72 -0.07
C GLN A 2 -5.48 1.18 -1.43
N GLN A 3 -4.95 2.40 -1.51
CA GLN A 3 -4.35 2.91 -2.74
C GLN A 3 -3.09 2.14 -3.15
N ILE A 4 -2.30 1.68 -2.19
CA ILE A 4 -1.13 0.84 -2.45
C ILE A 4 -1.54 -0.57 -2.79
N ASN A 5 -2.63 -1.04 -2.19
CA ASN A 5 -3.27 -2.35 -2.43
C ASN A 5 -2.31 -3.53 -2.23
N ARG A 6 -1.52 -3.49 -1.16
CA ARG A 6 -0.60 -4.56 -0.79
C ARG A 6 -0.76 -4.95 0.66
N PRO A 7 -0.59 -6.22 1.00
CA PRO A 7 -0.42 -6.63 2.39
C PRO A 7 0.74 -5.88 3.04
N GLY A 8 0.67 -5.70 4.33
CA GLY A 8 1.70 -4.97 5.03
C GLY A 8 1.71 -5.23 6.52
N VAL A 9 2.68 -4.63 7.19
CA VAL A 9 2.78 -4.66 8.64
C VAL A 9 2.16 -3.38 9.19
N LEU A 10 1.29 -3.54 10.17
CA LEU A 10 0.62 -2.44 10.86
C LEU A 10 1.03 -2.39 12.32
N ALA A 11 1.01 -1.20 12.89
CA ALA A 11 1.00 -1.02 14.33
C ALA A 11 -0.45 -0.76 14.78
N VAL A 12 -0.90 -1.51 15.77
CA VAL A 12 -2.23 -1.38 16.38
C VAL A 12 -2.10 -1.21 17.87
N TRP A 13 -3.16 -0.71 18.52
CA TRP A 13 -3.25 -0.69 19.96
C TRP A 13 -3.80 -2.02 20.47
N LEU A 14 -3.07 -2.64 21.38
CA LEU A 14 -3.55 -3.79 22.16
C LEU A 14 -3.99 -3.28 23.51
N PHE A 15 -5.22 -3.59 23.90
CA PHE A 15 -5.78 -3.17 25.17
C PHE A 15 -5.64 -4.31 26.18
N ASP A 16 -5.00 -4.01 27.31
CA ASP A 16 -4.84 -4.92 28.44
C ASP A 16 -5.36 -4.18 29.69
N GLY A 17 -6.65 -4.34 29.97
CA GLY A 17 -7.34 -3.55 30.99
C GLY A 17 -7.27 -2.06 30.67
N PRO A 18 -6.76 -1.21 31.57
CA PRO A 18 -6.60 0.21 31.33
C PRO A 18 -5.39 0.56 30.45
N ARG A 19 -4.51 -0.40 30.14
CA ARG A 19 -3.28 -0.14 29.41
C ARG A 19 -3.48 -0.25 27.90
N LYS A 20 -2.80 0.62 27.16
CA LYS A 20 -2.65 0.58 25.71
C LYS A 20 -1.22 0.22 25.39
N LEU A 21 -1.00 -0.83 24.62
CA LEU A 21 0.34 -1.27 24.20
C LEU A 21 0.40 -1.28 22.67
N PRO A 22 1.51 -0.78 22.07
CA PRO A 22 1.72 -0.93 20.64
C PRO A 22 1.97 -2.39 20.30
N HIS A 23 1.39 -2.86 19.18
CA HIS A 23 1.49 -4.24 18.76
C HIS A 23 1.55 -4.30 17.23
N ALA A 24 2.43 -5.14 16.70
CA ALA A 24 2.60 -5.33 15.26
C ALA A 24 1.76 -6.52 14.79
N VAL A 25 0.99 -6.30 13.72
CA VAL A 25 0.19 -7.34 13.07
C VAL A 25 0.35 -7.24 11.55
N ALA A 26 -0.01 -8.29 10.84
CA ALA A 26 -0.01 -8.27 9.39
C ALA A 26 -1.41 -7.97 8.86
N LEU A 27 -1.53 -7.00 7.97
CA LEU A 27 -2.75 -6.75 7.22
C LEU A 27 -2.72 -7.61 5.97
N LEU A 28 -3.63 -8.57 5.86
CA LEU A 28 -3.70 -9.53 4.74
C LEU A 28 -4.73 -9.11 3.70
N GLY A 29 -5.76 -8.40 4.09
CA GLY A 29 -6.82 -7.97 3.20
C GLY A 29 -7.63 -6.85 3.81
N ILE A 30 -8.23 -6.04 2.95
CA ILE A 30 -9.16 -5.00 3.37
C ILE A 30 -10.16 -4.74 2.24
N ASN A 31 -11.43 -4.68 2.60
CA ASN A 31 -12.49 -4.25 1.71
C ASN A 31 -13.33 -3.16 2.40
N ASN A 32 -14.48 -2.81 1.82
CA ASN A 32 -15.29 -1.74 2.38
C ASN A 32 -15.82 -2.01 3.78
N ASN A 33 -15.91 -3.26 4.20
CA ASN A 33 -16.54 -3.67 5.44
C ASN A 33 -15.61 -4.35 6.44
N ILE A 34 -14.61 -5.09 5.96
CA ILE A 34 -13.81 -6.02 6.79
C ILE A 34 -12.32 -5.80 6.54
N ALA A 35 -11.53 -5.73 7.61
CA ALA A 35 -10.08 -5.85 7.58
C ALA A 35 -9.68 -7.24 8.08
N THR A 36 -8.83 -7.94 7.33
CA THR A 36 -8.31 -9.26 7.68
C THR A 36 -6.90 -9.12 8.22
N ILE A 37 -6.68 -9.50 9.46
CA ILE A 37 -5.44 -9.30 10.20
C ILE A 37 -4.92 -10.62 10.71
N ALA A 38 -3.61 -10.88 10.53
CA ALA A 38 -2.91 -11.98 11.17
C ALA A 38 -2.12 -11.47 12.36
N ASP A 39 -2.36 -12.05 13.52
CA ASP A 39 -1.62 -11.74 14.75
C ASP A 39 -0.64 -12.88 15.05
N PRO A 40 0.67 -12.68 14.82
CA PRO A 40 1.66 -13.74 15.03
C PRO A 40 1.80 -14.13 16.51
N SER A 41 1.53 -13.22 17.43
CA SER A 41 1.63 -13.53 18.87
C SER A 41 0.56 -14.48 19.35
N ARG A 42 -0.58 -14.53 18.66
CA ARG A 42 -1.72 -15.41 18.98
C ARG A 42 -1.88 -16.56 18.00
N GLY A 43 -1.13 -16.54 16.88
CA GLY A 43 -1.25 -17.55 15.84
C GLY A 43 -2.62 -17.60 15.17
N ARG A 44 -3.32 -16.48 15.10
CA ARG A 44 -4.70 -16.40 14.61
C ARG A 44 -4.89 -15.33 13.56
N ILE A 45 -5.91 -15.54 12.71
CA ILE A 45 -6.41 -14.56 11.77
C ILE A 45 -7.73 -14.00 12.33
N PHE A 46 -7.84 -12.67 12.35
CA PHE A 46 -9.01 -11.95 12.82
C PHE A 46 -9.65 -11.18 11.67
N TYR A 47 -10.98 -11.13 11.70
CA TYR A 47 -11.77 -10.37 10.74
C TYR A 47 -12.45 -9.24 11.52
N LEU A 48 -12.01 -8.01 11.30
CA LEU A 48 -12.51 -6.84 12.02
C LEU A 48 -13.34 -5.97 11.10
N ASP A 49 -14.45 -5.45 11.60
CA ASP A 49 -15.17 -4.43 10.86
C ASP A 49 -14.32 -3.14 10.76
N ARG A 50 -14.64 -2.31 9.79
CA ARG A 50 -13.84 -1.12 9.52
C ARG A 50 -13.82 -0.13 10.69
N SER A 51 -14.90 0.00 11.41
CA SER A 51 -14.96 0.92 12.56
C SER A 51 -14.09 0.44 13.71
N THR A 52 -14.09 -0.85 14.02
CA THR A 52 -13.20 -1.45 15.03
C THR A 52 -11.75 -1.32 14.61
N PHE A 53 -11.43 -1.62 13.37
CA PHE A 53 -10.08 -1.48 12.82
C PHE A 53 -9.58 -0.03 12.94
N ALA A 54 -10.40 0.95 12.57
CA ALA A 54 -10.03 2.36 12.62
C ALA A 54 -9.71 2.83 14.06
N ARG A 55 -10.36 2.24 15.07
CA ARG A 55 -10.11 2.59 16.48
C ARG A 55 -8.78 2.07 16.99
N ILE A 56 -8.30 0.94 16.50
CA ILE A 56 -7.07 0.31 17.01
C ILE A 56 -5.85 0.60 16.15
N TRP A 57 -6.03 1.00 14.91
CA TRP A 57 -4.91 1.27 14.00
C TRP A 57 -4.20 2.57 14.39
N ARG A 58 -2.86 2.51 14.47
CA ARG A 58 -2.02 3.65 14.83
C ARG A 58 -1.54 4.44 13.62
N GLU A 59 -2.18 4.28 12.48
CA GLU A 59 -1.86 4.97 11.23
C GLU A 59 -0.44 4.68 10.70
N GLN A 60 0.20 3.63 11.18
CA GLN A 60 1.49 3.15 10.68
C GLN A 60 1.26 1.93 9.80
N TYR A 61 1.85 1.96 8.61
CA TYR A 61 1.70 0.89 7.63
C TYR A 61 2.98 0.76 6.80
N VAL A 62 3.53 -0.44 6.75
CA VAL A 62 4.69 -0.76 5.92
C VAL A 62 4.26 -1.81 4.91
N PRO A 63 4.13 -1.46 3.62
CA PRO A 63 3.73 -2.43 2.60
C PRO A 63 4.81 -3.48 2.37
N ILE A 64 4.36 -4.70 2.06
CA ILE A 64 5.23 -5.80 1.66
C ILE A 64 5.33 -5.77 0.12
N PHE A 65 6.55 -5.80 -0.40
CA PHE A 65 6.80 -5.77 -1.83
C PHE A 65 8.06 -6.58 -2.18
N ARG A 66 8.13 -7.00 -3.44
CA ARG A 66 9.35 -7.62 -3.98
C ARG A 66 10.28 -6.55 -4.53
N SER A 67 11.59 -6.77 -4.50
CA SER A 67 12.57 -5.81 -5.02
C SER A 67 12.28 -5.41 -6.48
N ALA A 68 11.85 -6.35 -7.31
CA ALA A 68 11.50 -6.08 -8.70
C ALA A 68 10.33 -5.09 -8.85
N ASP A 69 9.48 -4.95 -7.83
CA ASP A 69 8.33 -4.06 -7.88
C ASP A 69 8.70 -2.57 -7.74
N ILE A 70 9.91 -2.29 -7.23
CA ILE A 70 10.37 -0.93 -6.98
C ILE A 70 11.55 -0.50 -7.84
N LEU A 71 12.00 -1.38 -8.75
CA LEU A 71 13.11 -1.10 -9.65
C LEU A 71 12.56 -0.97 -11.07
N LEU A 72 12.07 0.22 -11.41
CA LEU A 72 11.58 0.53 -12.74
C LEU A 72 12.67 1.23 -13.56
N THR A 73 12.88 0.77 -14.78
CA THR A 73 13.64 1.54 -15.77
C THR A 73 12.77 2.69 -16.26
N ASP A 74 13.40 3.73 -16.82
CA ASP A 74 12.66 4.85 -17.41
C ASP A 74 11.71 4.36 -18.51
N LYS A 75 12.12 3.38 -19.29
CA LYS A 75 11.30 2.79 -20.35
C LYS A 75 10.04 2.13 -19.77
N GLN A 76 10.19 1.36 -18.70
CA GLN A 76 9.04 0.73 -18.00
C GLN A 76 8.11 1.78 -17.43
N ALA A 77 8.66 2.82 -16.81
CA ALA A 77 7.87 3.91 -16.25
C ALA A 77 7.07 4.64 -17.34
N ILE A 78 7.70 4.93 -18.46
CA ILE A 78 7.04 5.56 -19.61
C ILE A 78 5.89 4.67 -20.11
N ASP A 79 6.12 3.36 -20.24
CA ASP A 79 5.11 2.42 -20.70
C ASP A 79 3.91 2.39 -19.75
N TYR A 80 4.14 2.29 -18.45
CA TYR A 80 3.08 2.27 -17.45
C TYR A 80 2.32 3.59 -17.40
N LEU A 81 3.03 4.72 -17.42
CA LEU A 81 2.40 6.04 -17.43
C LEU A 81 1.56 6.25 -18.69
N THR A 82 2.05 5.82 -19.85
CA THR A 82 1.31 5.90 -21.10
C THR A 82 0.01 5.10 -21.03
N LYS A 83 0.04 3.89 -20.48
CA LYS A 83 -1.15 3.06 -20.29
C LYS A 83 -2.16 3.69 -19.35
N LEU A 84 -1.70 4.51 -18.42
CA LEU A 84 -2.57 5.26 -17.49
C LEU A 84 -3.02 6.62 -18.03
N GLY A 85 -2.58 7.01 -19.22
CA GLY A 85 -2.99 8.26 -19.85
C GLY A 85 -2.02 9.43 -19.65
N TYR A 86 -0.84 9.19 -19.12
CA TYR A 86 0.21 10.22 -18.94
C TYR A 86 1.28 10.02 -20.00
N ASN A 87 1.22 10.78 -21.07
CA ASN A 87 2.14 10.62 -22.23
C ASN A 87 2.51 11.94 -22.90
N SER A 88 2.86 12.95 -22.11
CA SER A 88 3.22 14.26 -22.63
C SER A 88 4.55 14.29 -23.42
N GLY A 89 5.33 13.21 -23.34
CA GLY A 89 6.68 13.16 -23.90
C GLY A 89 7.76 13.70 -22.97
N ASN A 90 7.38 14.12 -21.76
CA ASN A 90 8.29 14.60 -20.72
C ASN A 90 8.10 13.73 -19.47
N LEU A 91 9.03 12.80 -19.25
CA LEU A 91 8.92 11.84 -18.15
C LEU A 91 8.79 12.50 -16.76
N PRO A 92 9.64 13.48 -16.37
CA PRO A 92 9.46 14.14 -15.07
C PRO A 92 8.09 14.79 -14.91
N ALA A 93 7.57 15.45 -15.94
CA ALA A 93 6.24 16.07 -15.89
C ALA A 93 5.14 15.04 -15.73
N ASP A 94 5.23 13.91 -16.40
CA ASP A 94 4.24 12.83 -16.30
C ASP A 94 4.28 12.19 -14.91
N ILE A 95 5.47 12.01 -14.34
CA ILE A 95 5.63 11.52 -12.97
C ILE A 95 4.99 12.50 -11.98
N GLU A 96 5.22 13.79 -12.13
CA GLU A 96 4.62 14.80 -11.25
C GLU A 96 3.09 14.76 -11.30
N GLN A 97 2.51 14.66 -12.49
CA GLN A 97 1.05 14.56 -12.62
C GLN A 97 0.50 13.31 -11.95
N PHE A 98 1.17 12.17 -12.15
CA PHE A 98 0.79 10.93 -11.49
C PHE A 98 0.88 11.06 -9.97
N GLN A 99 1.95 11.64 -9.45
CA GLN A 99 2.15 11.86 -8.02
C GLN A 99 1.05 12.76 -7.43
N LYS A 100 0.70 13.84 -8.13
CA LYS A 100 -0.40 14.73 -7.72
C LYS A 100 -1.73 13.99 -7.65
N TYR A 101 -2.03 13.21 -8.68
CA TYR A 101 -3.27 12.44 -8.72
C TYR A 101 -3.35 11.42 -7.57
N LYS A 102 -2.24 10.76 -7.27
CA LYS A 102 -2.17 9.77 -6.19
C LYS A 102 -1.92 10.39 -4.81
N LYS A 103 -1.83 11.71 -4.72
CA LYS A 103 -1.56 12.44 -3.47
C LYS A 103 -0.24 12.03 -2.81
N LEU A 104 0.75 11.77 -3.63
CA LEU A 104 2.13 11.49 -3.18
C LEU A 104 2.93 12.77 -3.09
N LYS A 105 4.10 12.69 -2.47
CA LYS A 105 5.08 13.78 -2.54
C LYS A 105 5.47 14.00 -4.01
N VAL A 106 5.33 15.23 -4.48
CA VAL A 106 5.63 15.61 -5.87
C VAL A 106 7.11 15.90 -6.01
N SER A 107 7.88 14.91 -6.49
CA SER A 107 9.33 15.04 -6.66
C SER A 107 9.75 15.06 -8.14
N GLY A 108 8.89 14.63 -9.04
CA GLY A 108 9.23 14.41 -10.46
C GLY A 108 10.18 13.25 -10.69
N LYS A 109 10.43 12.43 -9.67
CA LYS A 109 11.37 11.30 -9.71
C LYS A 109 10.65 10.00 -9.36
N LEU A 110 11.20 8.88 -9.85
CA LEU A 110 10.73 7.55 -9.50
C LEU A 110 11.26 7.16 -8.11
N ASP A 111 10.69 7.76 -7.07
CA ASP A 111 10.97 7.33 -5.71
C ASP A 111 10.22 6.01 -5.40
N ARG A 112 10.55 5.41 -4.26
CA ARG A 112 10.01 4.09 -3.89
C ARG A 112 8.48 4.05 -3.90
N MET A 113 7.84 5.03 -3.32
CA MET A 113 6.37 5.06 -3.24
C MET A 113 5.74 5.23 -4.62
N THR A 114 6.34 6.06 -5.46
CA THR A 114 5.91 6.26 -6.85
C THR A 114 6.02 4.96 -7.65
N GLU A 115 7.15 4.26 -7.54
CA GLU A 115 7.35 2.99 -8.22
C GLU A 115 6.34 1.93 -7.78
N LEU A 116 6.08 1.82 -6.48
CA LEU A 116 5.09 0.90 -5.95
C LEU A 116 3.69 1.17 -6.51
N MET A 117 3.27 2.41 -6.50
CA MET A 117 1.93 2.77 -6.95
C MET A 117 1.78 2.71 -8.46
N LEU A 118 2.84 3.05 -9.19
CA LEU A 118 2.82 3.01 -10.65
C LEU A 118 2.82 1.56 -11.18
N SER A 119 3.62 0.69 -10.59
CA SER A 119 3.75 -0.70 -11.03
C SER A 119 2.57 -1.58 -10.61
N GLY A 120 1.91 -1.25 -9.50
CA GLY A 120 0.89 -2.10 -8.89
C GLY A 120 -0.16 -2.68 -9.85
N PRO A 121 -0.82 -1.86 -10.70
CA PRO A 121 -1.84 -2.37 -11.63
C PRO A 121 -1.31 -3.33 -12.70
N PHE A 122 -0.01 -3.33 -12.97
CA PHE A 122 0.60 -4.08 -14.07
C PHE A 122 1.35 -5.34 -13.62
N LEU A 123 1.47 -5.56 -12.32
CA LEU A 123 2.18 -6.73 -11.78
C LEU A 123 1.25 -7.93 -11.69
N GLU A 124 1.68 -9.04 -12.25
CA GLU A 124 0.97 -10.31 -12.15
C GLU A 124 1.46 -11.09 -10.93
N GLY A 125 0.52 -11.78 -10.26
CA GLY A 125 0.83 -12.64 -9.13
C GLY A 125 1.28 -11.93 -7.87
N ALA A 126 1.24 -10.60 -7.82
CA ALA A 126 1.51 -9.85 -6.60
C ALA A 126 0.31 -9.95 -5.65
N PRO A 127 0.54 -10.20 -4.35
CA PRO A 127 -0.56 -10.21 -3.39
C PRO A 127 -1.19 -8.81 -3.28
N ARG A 128 -2.51 -8.77 -3.12
CA ARG A 128 -3.28 -7.51 -3.03
C ARG A 128 -4.23 -7.56 -1.85
N LEU A 129 -4.51 -6.39 -1.28
CA LEU A 129 -5.43 -6.27 -0.15
C LEU A 129 -6.88 -6.54 -0.55
N ASP A 130 -7.27 -6.20 -1.77
CA ASP A 130 -8.65 -6.39 -2.24
C ASP A 130 -8.91 -7.81 -2.76
N GLY A 131 -7.91 -8.67 -2.77
CA GLY A 131 -8.05 -10.07 -3.23
C GLY A 131 -8.14 -10.23 -4.74
N LYS A 132 -7.84 -9.20 -5.50
CA LYS A 132 -7.95 -9.22 -6.98
C LYS A 132 -6.61 -9.34 -7.66
#